data_fd07ece52d2fe0b902604686055b4a36
#
_entry.id   fd07ece52d2fe0b902604686055b4a36
#
_cell.length_a   1.000
_cell.length_b   1.000
_cell.length_c   1.000
_cell.angle_alpha   90.00
_cell.angle_beta   90.00
_cell.angle_gamma   90.00
#
_symmetry.space_group_name_H-M   'P 1'
#
loop_
_entity.id
_entity.type
_entity.pdbx_description
1 polymer ?
#
loop_
_entity_poly.entity_id
_entity_poly.type
_entity_poly.pdbx_seq_one_letter_code
_entity_poly.pdbx_strand_id
1 'polypeptide(L)'
;FEAKWKVSDEANQYRRGLYTFIQRSAPFGQLVTFDFPNNNQACTRRERSNTPLQALTLLNDPVFFSAAQALASRVLQEHGQSDHERLGHAFRLCLARAPQSGELARLAEYLDTQAAILINDPEAAKAMAGKTSGDCGLAKRAAWVGVASVLLNLDEFITKQ
;
A
#
# COMPACT_ATOMS: atom_id res chain seq x y z
N PHE A 1 -15.09 24.66 -19.72
CA PHE A 1 -15.16 24.16 -18.34
C PHE A 1 -13.99 23.19 -18.15
N GLU A 2 -12.87 23.65 -17.63
CA GLU A 2 -11.81 22.74 -17.17
C GLU A 2 -12.23 22.20 -15.79
N ALA A 3 -12.76 21.00 -15.76
CA ALA A 3 -13.01 20.29 -14.52
C ALA A 3 -11.66 19.87 -13.92
N LYS A 4 -11.05 20.73 -13.12
CA LYS A 4 -9.86 20.37 -12.33
C LYS A 4 -10.31 19.63 -11.09
N TRP A 5 -9.93 18.36 -10.98
CA TRP A 5 -10.07 17.60 -9.76
C TRP A 5 -9.21 18.23 -8.66
N LYS A 6 -9.83 18.54 -7.53
CA LYS A 6 -9.11 19.02 -6.35
C LYS A 6 -8.94 17.88 -5.38
N VAL A 7 -7.77 17.79 -4.76
CA VAL A 7 -7.53 16.85 -3.67
C VAL A 7 -8.48 17.17 -2.52
N SER A 8 -9.16 16.16 -2.01
CA SER A 8 -10.08 16.29 -0.88
C SER A 8 -9.34 16.57 0.42
N ASP A 9 -10.03 17.15 1.39
CA ASP A 9 -9.52 17.30 2.75
C ASP A 9 -9.17 15.95 3.37
N GLU A 10 -8.23 15.91 4.29
CA GLU A 10 -7.73 14.70 4.94
C GLU A 10 -8.87 13.82 5.49
N ALA A 11 -9.88 14.42 6.09
CA ALA A 11 -11.06 13.70 6.61
C ALA A 11 -11.91 13.02 5.52
N ASN A 12 -11.80 13.44 4.27
CA ASN A 12 -12.57 12.92 3.14
C ASN A 12 -11.79 11.97 2.23
N GLN A 13 -10.45 11.90 2.37
CA GLN A 13 -9.59 11.08 1.52
C GLN A 13 -9.84 9.57 1.68
N TYR A 14 -10.26 9.13 2.87
CA TYR A 14 -10.46 7.71 3.20
C TYR A 14 -11.91 7.26 3.13
N ARG A 15 -12.77 8.01 2.46
CA ARG A 15 -14.16 7.59 2.21
C ARG A 15 -14.20 6.47 1.18
N ARG A 16 -15.18 5.57 1.31
CA ARG A 16 -15.42 4.53 0.31
C ARG A 16 -15.73 5.16 -1.05
N GLY A 17 -15.30 4.51 -2.14
CA GLY A 17 -15.50 4.96 -3.53
C GLY A 17 -16.95 5.28 -3.89
N LEU A 18 -17.95 4.75 -3.14
CA LEU A 18 -19.36 5.09 -3.27
C LEU A 18 -19.65 6.60 -3.11
N TYR A 19 -18.83 7.31 -2.33
CA TYR A 19 -18.98 8.75 -2.09
C TYR A 19 -18.16 9.61 -3.05
N THR A 20 -17.43 9.00 -3.97
CA THR A 20 -16.66 9.73 -4.98
C THR A 20 -17.62 10.33 -6.01
N PHE A 21 -17.49 11.62 -6.26
CA PHE A 21 -18.27 12.28 -7.31
C PHE A 21 -17.88 11.71 -8.69
N ILE A 22 -18.89 11.31 -9.47
CA ILE A 22 -18.68 10.73 -10.79
C ILE A 22 -19.15 11.72 -11.85
N GLN A 23 -18.22 12.14 -12.68
CA GLN A 23 -18.49 12.95 -13.86
C GLN A 23 -18.31 12.10 -15.12
N ARG A 24 -19.35 11.97 -15.94
CA ARG A 24 -19.31 11.10 -17.14
C ARG A 24 -18.21 11.45 -18.13
N SER A 25 -17.97 12.74 -18.34
CA SER A 25 -16.98 13.25 -19.30
C SER A 25 -15.54 13.26 -18.73
N ALA A 26 -15.38 13.15 -17.42
CA ALA A 26 -14.09 13.17 -16.75
C ALA A 26 -14.11 12.22 -15.52
N PRO A 27 -14.08 10.92 -15.73
CA PRO A 27 -14.11 9.94 -14.64
C PRO A 27 -12.89 10.10 -13.75
N PHE A 28 -13.03 9.80 -12.46
CA PHE A 28 -11.93 9.84 -11.51
C PHE A 28 -10.88 8.76 -11.85
N GLY A 29 -9.65 9.18 -12.15
CA GLY A 29 -8.59 8.34 -12.71
C GLY A 29 -8.30 7.07 -11.91
N GLN A 30 -8.28 7.17 -10.58
CA GLN A 30 -8.04 6.00 -9.71
C GLN A 30 -9.13 4.94 -9.84
N LEU A 31 -10.41 5.34 -9.95
CA LEU A 31 -11.50 4.38 -10.15
C LEU A 31 -11.37 3.66 -11.50
N VAL A 32 -10.97 4.40 -12.55
CA VAL A 32 -10.73 3.80 -13.88
C VAL A 32 -9.56 2.84 -13.85
N THR A 33 -8.47 3.19 -13.17
CA THR A 33 -7.30 2.34 -13.02
C THR A 33 -7.62 1.01 -12.34
N PHE A 34 -8.56 1.00 -11.40
CA PHE A 34 -8.98 -0.19 -10.64
C PHE A 34 -10.32 -0.78 -11.12
N ASP A 35 -10.54 -0.81 -12.43
CA ASP A 35 -11.65 -1.52 -13.09
C ASP A 35 -13.05 -1.10 -12.59
N PHE A 36 -13.22 0.20 -12.31
CA PHE A 36 -14.56 0.71 -11.99
C PHE A 36 -15.49 0.58 -13.21
N PRO A 37 -16.72 0.05 -13.04
CA PRO A 37 -17.64 -0.12 -14.15
C PRO A 37 -17.95 1.19 -14.89
N ASN A 38 -18.07 1.11 -16.20
CA ASN A 38 -18.50 2.26 -16.99
C ASN A 38 -19.93 2.65 -16.61
N ASN A 39 -20.13 3.90 -16.15
CA ASN A 39 -21.42 4.42 -15.71
C ASN A 39 -22.44 4.64 -16.86
N ASN A 40 -22.02 4.45 -18.10
CA ASN A 40 -22.89 4.62 -19.26
C ASN A 40 -23.60 3.33 -19.67
N GLN A 41 -23.23 2.19 -19.10
CA GLN A 41 -23.77 0.86 -19.45
C GLN A 41 -24.06 0.06 -18.19
N ALA A 42 -25.06 -0.82 -18.25
CA ALA A 42 -25.31 -1.79 -17.19
C ALA A 42 -24.14 -2.78 -17.09
N CYS A 43 -23.60 -2.95 -15.91
CA CYS A 43 -22.50 -3.87 -15.63
C CYS A 43 -23.04 -5.10 -14.91
N THR A 44 -23.10 -6.23 -15.60
CA THR A 44 -23.52 -7.51 -15.01
C THR A 44 -22.38 -8.22 -14.29
N ARG A 45 -21.14 -7.95 -14.69
CA ARG A 45 -19.91 -8.51 -14.08
C ARG A 45 -18.80 -7.50 -14.22
N ARG A 46 -18.11 -7.21 -13.12
CA ARG A 46 -16.90 -6.38 -13.14
C ARG A 46 -15.75 -7.13 -13.79
N GLU A 47 -15.04 -6.46 -14.66
CA GLU A 47 -13.74 -6.95 -15.13
C GLU A 47 -12.77 -6.92 -13.96
N ARG A 48 -11.78 -7.80 -14.01
CA ARG A 48 -10.66 -7.83 -13.07
C ARG A 48 -9.40 -7.82 -13.89
N SER A 49 -8.59 -6.81 -13.72
CA SER A 49 -7.30 -6.72 -14.38
C SER A 49 -6.19 -6.61 -13.35
N ASN A 50 -5.00 -7.03 -13.73
CA ASN A 50 -3.76 -6.73 -13.04
C ASN A 50 -2.82 -6.10 -14.04
N THR A 51 -2.70 -4.78 -13.98
CA THR A 51 -1.96 -3.99 -14.96
C THR A 51 -0.74 -3.31 -14.32
N PRO A 52 0.31 -3.06 -15.10
CA PRO A 52 1.47 -2.26 -14.62
C PRO A 52 1.06 -0.89 -14.08
N LEU A 53 -0.01 -0.29 -14.63
CA LEU A 53 -0.52 1.00 -14.17
C LEU A 53 -1.11 0.92 -12.76
N GLN A 54 -1.81 -0.17 -12.42
CA GLN A 54 -2.29 -0.42 -11.06
C GLN A 54 -1.12 -0.56 -10.09
N ALA A 55 -0.10 -1.35 -10.43
CA ALA A 55 1.09 -1.51 -9.61
C ALA A 55 1.84 -0.18 -9.40
N LEU A 56 2.00 0.62 -10.45
CA LEU A 56 2.62 1.95 -10.35
C LEU A 56 1.80 2.90 -9.48
N THR A 57 0.48 2.86 -9.57
CA THR A 57 -0.41 3.68 -8.73
C THR A 57 -0.27 3.30 -7.26
N LEU A 58 -0.26 2.01 -6.93
CA LEU A 58 -0.09 1.52 -5.55
C LEU A 58 1.28 1.90 -4.95
N LEU A 59 2.32 1.98 -5.78
CA LEU A 59 3.66 2.34 -5.33
C LEU A 59 3.88 3.85 -5.18
N ASN A 60 3.22 4.68 -6.00
CA ASN A 60 3.56 6.09 -6.12
C ASN A 60 2.48 7.05 -5.61
N ASP A 61 1.24 6.61 -5.47
CA ASP A 61 0.18 7.48 -4.97
C ASP A 61 0.36 7.79 -3.48
N PRO A 62 0.28 9.06 -3.06
CA PRO A 62 0.49 9.47 -1.67
C PRO A 62 -0.42 8.78 -0.66
N VAL A 63 -1.67 8.44 -1.05
CA VAL A 63 -2.62 7.76 -0.16
C VAL A 63 -2.18 6.32 0.12
N PHE A 64 -1.76 5.59 -0.91
CA PHE A 64 -1.24 4.23 -0.73
C PHE A 64 0.10 4.21 0.01
N PHE A 65 0.95 5.19 -0.22
CA PHE A 65 2.19 5.33 0.54
C PHE A 65 1.91 5.62 2.02
N SER A 66 0.97 6.50 2.33
CA SER A 66 0.51 6.74 3.71
C SER A 66 -0.10 5.49 4.35
N ALA A 67 -0.82 4.68 3.58
CA ALA A 67 -1.35 3.39 4.06
C ALA A 67 -0.21 2.41 4.39
N ALA A 68 0.86 2.36 3.59
CA ALA A 68 2.04 1.55 3.87
C ALA A 68 2.75 2.01 5.15
N GLN A 69 2.89 3.32 5.38
CA GLN A 69 3.43 3.87 6.62
C GLN A 69 2.57 3.49 7.84
N ALA A 70 1.25 3.56 7.71
CA ALA A 70 0.32 3.18 8.78
C ALA A 70 0.38 1.68 9.09
N LEU A 71 0.46 0.83 8.06
CA LEU A 71 0.63 -0.61 8.22
C LEU A 71 1.96 -0.96 8.90
N ALA A 72 3.06 -0.34 8.47
CA ALA A 72 4.36 -0.52 9.11
C ALA A 72 4.34 -0.12 10.59
N SER A 73 3.75 1.04 10.91
CA SER A 73 3.58 1.49 12.31
C SER A 73 2.79 0.48 13.13
N ARG A 74 1.68 0.00 12.59
CA ARG A 74 0.82 -0.98 13.23
C ARG A 74 1.57 -2.27 13.55
N VAL A 75 2.26 -2.83 12.58
CA VAL A 75 3.04 -4.07 12.75
C VAL A 75 4.13 -3.91 13.79
N LEU A 76 4.84 -2.78 13.78
CA LEU A 76 5.90 -2.50 14.75
C LEU A 76 5.40 -2.28 16.18
N GLN A 77 4.16 -1.84 16.37
CA GLN A 77 3.55 -1.60 17.69
C GLN A 77 2.82 -2.82 18.25
N GLU A 78 2.11 -3.58 17.39
CA GLU A 78 1.19 -4.61 17.85
C GLU A 78 1.88 -5.96 18.11
N HIS A 79 2.96 -6.29 17.44
CA HIS A 79 3.49 -7.65 17.47
C HIS A 79 5.00 -7.79 17.48
N GLY A 80 5.42 -8.81 18.27
CA GLY A 80 6.63 -9.59 18.12
C GLY A 80 7.91 -8.95 18.63
N GLN A 81 8.75 -9.76 19.23
CA GLN A 81 10.12 -9.38 19.58
C GLN A 81 11.07 -9.58 18.39
N SER A 82 10.69 -10.42 17.41
CA SER A 82 11.50 -10.71 16.23
C SER A 82 10.89 -10.20 14.94
N ASP A 83 11.73 -9.82 13.98
CA ASP A 83 11.30 -9.42 12.64
C ASP A 83 10.54 -10.54 11.91
N HIS A 84 10.93 -11.79 12.13
CA HIS A 84 10.27 -12.95 11.54
C HIS A 84 8.80 -13.07 11.98
N GLU A 85 8.50 -12.85 13.26
CA GLU A 85 7.14 -12.85 13.78
C GLU A 85 6.33 -11.68 13.22
N ARG A 86 6.94 -10.49 13.17
CA ARG A 86 6.34 -9.27 12.59
C ARG A 86 6.03 -9.44 11.10
N LEU A 87 6.92 -10.05 10.33
CA LEU A 87 6.70 -10.36 8.91
C LEU A 87 5.54 -11.33 8.72
N GLY A 88 5.49 -12.41 9.52
CA GLY A 88 4.38 -13.36 9.50
C GLY A 88 3.05 -12.73 9.90
N HIS A 89 3.06 -11.77 10.82
CA HIS A 89 1.86 -11.02 11.20
C HIS A 89 1.41 -10.06 10.10
N ALA A 90 2.33 -9.26 9.55
CA ALA A 90 2.05 -8.34 8.44
C ALA A 90 1.45 -9.07 7.23
N PHE A 91 2.03 -10.22 6.89
CA PHE A 91 1.53 -11.06 5.81
C PHE A 91 0.09 -11.54 6.06
N ARG A 92 -0.20 -12.02 7.27
CA ARG A 92 -1.58 -12.45 7.64
C ARG A 92 -2.57 -11.30 7.65
N LEU A 93 -2.17 -10.10 8.08
CA LEU A 93 -3.03 -8.91 8.03
C LEU A 93 -3.43 -8.56 6.59
N CYS A 94 -2.49 -8.68 5.64
CA CYS A 94 -2.74 -8.30 4.25
C CYS A 94 -3.49 -9.39 3.48
N LEU A 95 -3.12 -10.66 3.66
CA LEU A 95 -3.54 -11.75 2.78
C LEU A 95 -4.46 -12.78 3.45
N ALA A 96 -4.76 -12.60 4.74
CA ALA A 96 -5.63 -13.48 5.54
C ALA A 96 -5.19 -14.97 5.58
N ARG A 97 -3.93 -15.28 5.23
CA ARG A 97 -3.32 -16.61 5.29
C ARG A 97 -1.92 -16.55 5.91
N ALA A 98 -1.41 -17.69 6.32
CA ALA A 98 -0.02 -17.78 6.74
C ALA A 98 0.94 -17.71 5.52
N PRO A 99 2.11 -17.06 5.66
CA PRO A 99 3.14 -17.09 4.62
C PRO A 99 3.74 -18.49 4.53
N GLN A 100 4.13 -18.88 3.32
CA GLN A 100 5.00 -20.04 3.09
C GLN A 100 6.43 -19.70 3.50
N SER A 101 7.25 -20.72 3.76
CA SER A 101 8.65 -20.52 4.18
C SER A 101 9.47 -19.68 3.18
N GLY A 102 9.27 -19.91 1.89
CA GLY A 102 9.91 -19.15 0.82
C GLY A 102 9.46 -17.70 0.70
N GLU A 103 8.18 -17.40 0.97
CA GLU A 103 7.65 -16.03 0.99
C GLU A 103 8.25 -15.24 2.15
N LEU A 104 8.28 -15.85 3.32
CA LEU A 104 8.80 -15.23 4.53
C LEU A 104 10.31 -14.96 4.42
N ALA A 105 11.07 -15.91 3.85
CA ALA A 105 12.50 -15.73 3.61
C ALA A 105 12.79 -14.55 2.66
N ARG A 106 12.04 -14.42 1.58
CA ARG A 106 12.19 -13.29 0.63
C ARG A 106 11.86 -11.93 1.28
N LEU A 107 10.82 -11.88 2.12
CA LEU A 107 10.48 -10.65 2.83
C LEU A 107 11.53 -10.28 3.87
N ALA A 108 12.13 -11.27 4.55
CA ALA A 108 13.21 -11.02 5.49
C ALA A 108 14.47 -10.50 4.77
N GLU A 109 14.88 -11.13 3.68
CA GLU A 109 16.00 -10.68 2.85
C GLU A 109 15.76 -9.26 2.31
N TYR A 110 14.55 -8.97 1.84
CA TYR A 110 14.18 -7.63 1.39
C TYR A 110 14.27 -6.60 2.52
N LEU A 111 13.74 -6.90 3.71
CA LEU A 111 13.81 -6.03 4.88
C LEU A 111 15.26 -5.69 5.25
N ASP A 112 16.12 -6.71 5.32
CA ASP A 112 17.54 -6.54 5.68
C ASP A 112 18.29 -5.73 4.63
N THR A 113 18.06 -6.02 3.35
CA THR A 113 18.65 -5.29 2.22
C THR A 113 18.25 -3.83 2.23
N GLN A 114 16.96 -3.53 2.40
CA GLN A 114 16.47 -2.16 2.45
C GLN A 114 17.00 -1.41 3.69
N ALA A 115 17.07 -2.06 4.83
CA ALA A 115 17.61 -1.46 6.03
C ALA A 115 19.10 -1.09 5.84
N ALA A 116 19.90 -1.98 5.21
CA ALA A 116 21.31 -1.73 4.91
C ALA A 116 21.50 -0.54 3.94
N ILE A 117 20.67 -0.42 2.91
CA ILE A 117 20.69 0.72 1.98
C ILE A 117 20.36 2.02 2.71
N LEU A 118 19.29 2.02 3.51
CA LEU A 118 18.76 3.21 4.18
C LEU A 118 19.61 3.69 5.37
N ILE A 119 20.51 2.86 5.90
CA ILE A 119 21.54 3.29 6.86
C ILE A 119 22.47 4.31 6.23
N ASN A 120 22.79 4.15 4.95
CA ASN A 120 23.71 5.01 4.22
C ASN A 120 23.02 6.27 3.65
N ASP A 121 21.68 6.37 3.71
CA ASP A 121 20.90 7.51 3.26
C ASP A 121 19.86 7.92 4.31
N PRO A 122 20.26 8.69 5.33
CA PRO A 122 19.36 9.10 6.41
C PRO A 122 18.21 10.02 5.93
N GLU A 123 18.42 10.80 4.87
CA GLU A 123 17.38 11.68 4.34
C GLU A 123 16.29 10.86 3.64
N ALA A 124 16.66 9.89 2.81
CA ALA A 124 15.71 8.95 2.23
C ALA A 124 14.99 8.14 3.32
N ALA A 125 15.72 7.67 4.33
CA ALA A 125 15.13 6.96 5.46
C ALA A 125 14.09 7.82 6.21
N LYS A 126 14.38 9.09 6.44
CA LYS A 126 13.46 10.04 7.09
C LYS A 126 12.21 10.31 6.24
N ALA A 127 12.39 10.55 4.94
CA ALA A 127 11.30 10.76 4.02
C ALA A 127 10.38 9.53 3.94
N MET A 128 10.96 8.34 3.87
CA MET A 128 10.24 7.08 3.75
C MET A 128 9.53 6.69 5.06
N ALA A 129 10.19 6.80 6.19
CA ALA A 129 9.59 6.50 7.49
C ALA A 129 8.46 7.49 7.83
N GLY A 130 8.59 8.77 7.49
CA GLY A 130 7.59 9.78 7.78
C GLY A 130 7.23 9.80 9.28
N LYS A 131 5.93 9.61 9.57
CA LYS A 131 5.39 9.54 10.95
C LYS A 131 5.37 8.11 11.51
N THR A 132 6.00 7.13 10.85
CA THR A 132 6.01 5.74 11.31
C THR A 132 6.64 5.63 12.69
N SER A 133 5.91 5.04 13.63
CA SER A 133 6.35 4.78 14.99
C SER A 133 6.84 3.34 15.13
N GLY A 134 7.80 3.11 16.02
CA GLY A 134 8.32 1.77 16.31
C GLY A 134 9.52 1.81 17.24
N ASP A 135 9.86 0.67 17.79
CA ASP A 135 10.95 0.45 18.74
C ASP A 135 12.33 0.24 18.10
N CYS A 136 12.43 0.44 16.79
CA CYS A 136 13.65 0.23 16.01
C CYS A 136 14.18 1.53 15.42
N GLY A 137 15.45 1.52 14.95
CA GLY A 137 16.10 2.66 14.32
C GLY A 137 15.41 3.17 13.07
N LEU A 138 15.71 4.42 12.68
CA LEU A 138 15.06 5.12 11.56
C LEU A 138 15.14 4.32 10.25
N ALA A 139 16.32 3.84 9.87
CA ALA A 139 16.51 3.06 8.64
C ALA A 139 15.65 1.78 8.62
N LYS A 140 15.54 1.11 9.77
CA LYS A 140 14.72 -0.09 9.89
C LYS A 140 13.23 0.22 9.81
N ARG A 141 12.77 1.32 10.41
CA ARG A 141 11.38 1.78 10.25
C ARG A 141 11.05 2.08 8.79
N ALA A 142 11.95 2.76 8.08
CA ALA A 142 11.79 3.01 6.65
C ALA A 142 11.75 1.72 5.82
N ALA A 143 12.62 0.75 6.13
CA ALA A 143 12.61 -0.56 5.49
C ALA A 143 11.28 -1.31 5.71
N TRP A 144 10.66 -1.19 6.89
CA TRP A 144 9.32 -1.73 7.17
C TRP A 144 8.23 -1.08 6.35
N VAL A 145 8.34 0.22 6.02
CA VAL A 145 7.43 0.87 5.07
C VAL A 145 7.58 0.25 3.69
N GLY A 146 8.81 -0.05 3.26
CA GLY A 146 9.06 -0.79 2.01
C GLY A 146 8.39 -2.16 1.99
N VAL A 147 8.54 -2.95 3.07
CA VAL A 147 7.86 -4.25 3.21
C VAL A 147 6.33 -4.10 3.14
N ALA A 148 5.78 -3.11 3.84
CA ALA A 148 4.34 -2.84 3.81
C ALA A 148 3.87 -2.47 2.39
N SER A 149 4.63 -1.64 1.68
CA SER A 149 4.33 -1.27 0.29
C SER A 149 4.35 -2.49 -0.65
N VAL A 150 5.32 -3.40 -0.49
CA VAL A 150 5.36 -4.66 -1.25
C VAL A 150 4.14 -5.52 -0.97
N LEU A 151 3.75 -5.69 0.29
CA LEU A 151 2.59 -6.50 0.67
C LEU A 151 1.27 -5.93 0.12
N LEU A 152 1.11 -4.61 0.15
CA LEU A 152 -0.07 -3.92 -0.40
C LEU A 152 -0.13 -3.95 -1.94
N ASN A 153 1.00 -4.25 -2.60
CA ASN A 153 1.09 -4.34 -4.07
C ASN A 153 1.08 -5.78 -4.61
N LEU A 154 0.91 -6.77 -3.74
CA LEU A 154 0.76 -8.15 -4.19
C LEU A 154 -0.56 -8.36 -4.93
N ASP A 155 -0.54 -9.14 -6.01
CA ASP A 155 -1.73 -9.48 -6.77
C ASP A 155 -2.84 -10.07 -5.88
N GLU A 156 -2.48 -10.95 -4.96
CA GLU A 156 -3.39 -11.57 -4.00
C GLU A 156 -4.06 -10.57 -3.03
N PHE A 157 -3.41 -9.41 -2.79
CA PHE A 157 -4.00 -8.33 -2.00
C PHE A 157 -5.02 -7.52 -2.81
N ILE A 158 -4.74 -7.29 -4.09
CA ILE A 158 -5.54 -6.45 -4.99
C ILE A 158 -6.75 -7.22 -5.51
N THR A 159 -6.52 -8.47 -5.96
CA THR A 159 -7.53 -9.32 -6.57
C THR A 159 -7.98 -10.40 -5.59
N LYS A 160 -9.16 -10.24 -4.99
CA LYS A 160 -9.78 -11.32 -4.22
C LYS A 160 -10.31 -12.38 -5.17
N GLN A 161 -9.79 -13.60 -5.04
CA GLN A 161 -10.32 -14.78 -5.73
C GLN A 161 -11.64 -15.25 -5.11
#